data_d0326e24a4582c159c2ae12c21144597
#
_entry.id   d0326e24a4582c159c2ae12c21144597
#
_cell.length_a   1.000
_cell.length_b   1.000
_cell.length_c   1.000
_cell.angle_alpha   90.00
_cell.angle_beta   90.00
_cell.angle_gamma   90.00
#
_symmetry.space_group_name_H-M   'P 1'
#
loop_
_entity.id
_entity.type
_entity.pdbx_description
1 polymer ?
#
loop_
_entity_poly.entity_id
_entity_poly.type
_entity_poly.pdbx_seq_one_letter_code
_entity_poly.pdbx_strand_id
1 'polypeptide(L)'
;MNKAKAERKFGKMEKVYLTKLAPNCGCAAKVGPGTLAGVLCGLPKFQDPHLLVGTETSDDAAVYKISDELAMIQTLDFFTPVADDPYDFGQIAAANALSDVYAMGGEPKTALNIVAFPKDMDTAILGEILKGGASYSCPQRGW
;
A
#
# COMPACT_ATOMS: atom_id res chain seq x y z
N MET A 1 -17.09 11.49 -33.04
CA MET A 1 -16.52 10.24 -32.51
C MET A 1 -17.62 9.54 -31.71
N ASN A 2 -18.09 8.39 -32.19
CA ASN A 2 -19.40 7.83 -31.90
C ASN A 2 -19.45 7.13 -30.52
N LYS A 3 -20.34 7.57 -29.61
CA LYS A 3 -20.56 6.96 -28.28
C LYS A 3 -20.72 5.43 -28.31
N ALA A 4 -21.33 4.91 -29.37
CA ALA A 4 -21.53 3.47 -29.58
C ALA A 4 -20.24 2.65 -29.80
N LYS A 5 -19.09 3.31 -30.07
CA LYS A 5 -17.79 2.63 -30.24
C LYS A 5 -16.99 2.52 -28.95
N ALA A 6 -17.34 3.34 -27.93
CA ALA A 6 -16.74 3.29 -26.60
C ALA A 6 -17.35 2.16 -25.75
N GLU A 7 -18.64 1.87 -25.89
CA GLU A 7 -19.34 0.84 -25.12
C GLU A 7 -18.99 -0.60 -25.50
N ARG A 8 -18.38 -0.83 -26.68
CA ARG A 8 -17.95 -2.18 -27.11
C ARG A 8 -16.60 -2.62 -26.59
N LYS A 9 -15.87 -1.79 -25.84
CA LYS A 9 -14.53 -2.12 -25.34
C LYS A 9 -14.51 -2.65 -23.91
N PHE A 10 -15.63 -2.60 -23.21
CA PHE A 10 -15.80 -3.23 -21.91
C PHE A 10 -16.69 -4.47 -22.06
N GLY A 11 -16.13 -5.51 -22.67
CA GLY A 11 -16.67 -6.85 -22.54
C GLY A 11 -16.79 -7.18 -21.04
N LYS A 12 -17.85 -7.93 -20.68
CA LYS A 12 -18.09 -8.41 -19.32
C LYS A 12 -16.78 -8.97 -18.78
N MET A 13 -16.15 -8.30 -17.82
CA MET A 13 -14.91 -8.78 -17.20
C MET A 13 -15.18 -10.19 -16.65
N GLU A 14 -14.38 -11.16 -17.04
CA GLU A 14 -14.45 -12.46 -16.39
C GLU A 14 -14.22 -12.27 -14.90
N LYS A 15 -15.04 -12.95 -14.09
CA LYS A 15 -14.95 -12.85 -12.64
C LYS A 15 -13.64 -13.47 -12.17
N VAL A 16 -12.67 -12.63 -11.84
CA VAL A 16 -11.40 -13.02 -11.27
C VAL A 16 -11.52 -13.02 -9.75
N TYR A 17 -11.07 -14.10 -9.12
CA TYR A 17 -10.97 -14.20 -7.67
C TYR A 17 -9.54 -13.82 -7.26
N LEU A 18 -9.34 -12.57 -6.87
CA LEU A 18 -8.01 -12.04 -6.54
C LEU A 18 -7.35 -12.82 -5.40
N THR A 19 -8.13 -13.24 -4.40
CA THR A 19 -7.64 -14.02 -3.25
C THR A 19 -7.04 -15.38 -3.63
N LYS A 20 -7.34 -15.89 -4.83
CA LYS A 20 -6.78 -17.16 -5.35
C LYS A 20 -5.47 -17.00 -6.09
N LEU A 21 -5.00 -15.78 -6.31
CA LEU A 21 -3.76 -15.49 -7.05
C LEU A 21 -2.50 -15.70 -6.20
N ALA A 22 -2.63 -15.77 -4.89
CA ALA A 22 -1.52 -16.01 -3.98
C ALA A 22 -1.85 -17.13 -2.97
N PRO A 23 -0.87 -17.93 -2.54
CA PRO A 23 -1.08 -19.01 -1.58
C PRO A 23 -1.46 -18.51 -0.18
N ASN A 24 -1.07 -17.29 0.16
CA ASN A 24 -1.38 -16.62 1.42
C ASN A 24 -1.90 -15.21 1.14
N CYS A 25 -2.83 -14.73 1.98
CA CYS A 25 -3.45 -13.40 1.83
C CYS A 25 -2.95 -12.45 2.92
N GLY A 26 -2.92 -11.15 2.58
CA GLY A 26 -2.60 -10.10 3.53
C GLY A 26 -1.24 -10.25 4.19
N CYS A 27 -1.16 -9.88 5.45
CA CYS A 27 0.08 -9.93 6.24
C CYS A 27 0.61 -11.36 6.46
N ALA A 28 -0.21 -12.39 6.33
CA ALA A 28 0.23 -13.79 6.41
C ALA A 28 1.22 -14.19 5.29
N ALA A 29 1.31 -13.40 4.23
CA ALA A 29 2.31 -13.58 3.16
C ALA A 29 3.68 -12.97 3.52
N LYS A 30 3.77 -12.21 4.61
CA LYS A 30 5.01 -11.57 5.08
C LYS A 30 5.83 -12.51 5.98
N VAL A 31 7.11 -12.21 6.09
CA VAL A 31 8.01 -12.94 7.02
C VAL A 31 7.60 -12.62 8.46
N GLY A 32 7.48 -13.66 9.30
CA GLY A 32 7.11 -13.47 10.70
C GLY A 32 8.14 -12.64 11.49
N PRO A 33 7.69 -11.88 12.51
CA PRO A 33 8.53 -10.90 13.21
C PRO A 33 9.77 -11.50 13.85
N GLY A 34 9.70 -12.70 14.40
CA GLY A 34 10.88 -13.38 15.02
C GLY A 34 11.96 -13.72 13.98
N THR A 35 11.55 -14.20 12.79
CA THR A 35 12.50 -14.48 11.71
C THR A 35 13.08 -13.18 11.15
N LEU A 36 12.26 -12.16 10.99
CA LEU A 36 12.68 -10.85 10.49
C LEU A 36 13.69 -10.20 11.44
N ALA A 37 13.45 -10.22 12.74
CA ALA A 37 14.39 -9.70 13.74
C ALA A 37 15.77 -10.37 13.65
N GLY A 38 15.81 -11.70 13.46
CA GLY A 38 17.06 -12.43 13.25
C GLY A 38 17.83 -11.98 12.00
N VAL A 39 17.15 -11.69 10.91
CA VAL A 39 17.75 -11.18 9.67
C VAL A 39 18.26 -9.74 9.87
N LEU A 40 17.48 -8.89 10.51
CA LEU A 40 17.81 -7.47 10.73
C LEU A 40 18.99 -7.28 11.68
N CYS A 41 19.19 -8.18 12.67
CA CYS A 41 20.34 -8.11 13.58
C CYS A 41 21.70 -8.13 12.88
N GLY A 42 21.79 -8.73 11.69
CA GLY A 42 23.03 -8.81 10.89
C GLY A 42 23.29 -7.61 9.99
N LEU A 43 22.36 -6.65 9.91
CA LEU A 43 22.50 -5.49 9.04
C LEU A 43 23.35 -4.38 9.71
N PRO A 44 24.12 -3.62 8.91
CA PRO A 44 24.77 -2.42 9.41
C PRO A 44 23.74 -1.44 9.98
N LYS A 45 23.99 -0.94 11.17
CA LYS A 45 23.12 0.08 11.78
C LYS A 45 23.36 1.42 11.09
N PHE A 46 22.31 2.00 10.56
CA PHE A 46 22.34 3.36 10.05
C PHE A 46 22.21 4.35 11.21
N GLN A 47 23.20 5.23 11.35
CA GLN A 47 23.21 6.25 12.40
C GLN A 47 23.11 7.63 11.74
N ASP A 48 21.98 8.27 11.94
CA ASP A 48 21.74 9.66 11.53
C ASP A 48 21.04 10.38 12.69
N PRO A 49 21.55 11.51 13.18
CA PRO A 49 20.93 12.25 14.28
C PRO A 49 19.55 12.80 13.92
N HIS A 50 19.20 12.86 12.64
CA HIS A 50 17.88 13.27 12.17
C HIS A 50 16.88 12.10 12.07
N LEU A 51 17.36 10.84 12.13
CA LEU A 51 16.46 9.67 12.18
C LEU A 51 15.96 9.51 13.61
N LEU A 52 14.76 10.01 13.90
CA LEU A 52 14.17 9.99 15.23
C LEU A 52 13.59 8.62 15.58
N VAL A 53 13.01 7.93 14.60
CA VAL A 53 12.46 6.57 14.71
C VAL A 53 12.95 5.76 13.51
N GLY A 54 13.63 4.65 13.78
CA GLY A 54 14.19 3.76 12.78
C GLY A 54 13.82 2.30 13.05
N THR A 55 14.68 1.38 12.64
CA THR A 55 14.44 -0.07 12.77
C THR A 55 14.64 -0.62 14.19
N GLU A 56 15.18 0.19 15.11
CA GLU A 56 15.59 -0.27 16.46
C GLU A 56 14.41 -0.42 17.41
N THR A 57 13.37 0.38 17.22
CA THR A 57 12.18 0.39 18.09
C THR A 57 11.03 -0.44 17.55
N SER A 58 11.12 -0.87 16.27
CA SER A 58 10.08 -1.67 15.59
C SER A 58 8.71 -0.99 15.59
N ASP A 59 8.71 0.33 15.41
CA ASP A 59 7.50 1.13 15.27
C ASP A 59 6.86 0.96 13.87
N ASP A 60 5.64 1.47 13.71
CA ASP A 60 4.85 1.31 12.48
C ASP A 60 5.44 2.06 11.29
N ALA A 61 6.20 3.15 11.53
CA ALA A 61 6.82 3.92 10.47
C ALA A 61 8.13 4.57 10.90
N ALA A 62 8.99 4.91 9.94
CA ALA A 62 10.17 5.72 10.18
C ALA A 62 9.81 7.20 10.35
N VAL A 63 10.50 7.89 11.25
CA VAL A 63 10.35 9.34 11.46
C VAL A 63 11.69 10.04 11.27
N TYR A 64 11.74 10.95 10.31
CA TYR A 64 12.94 11.71 9.98
C TYR A 64 12.74 13.20 10.21
N LYS A 65 13.61 13.82 10.99
CA LYS A 65 13.60 15.25 11.29
C LYS A 65 14.02 16.06 10.08
N ILE A 66 13.17 16.96 9.62
CA ILE A 66 13.46 17.90 8.52
C ILE A 66 13.93 19.24 9.08
N SER A 67 13.28 19.72 10.17
CA SER A 67 13.66 20.93 10.89
C SER A 67 13.32 20.76 12.38
N ASP A 68 13.52 21.81 13.18
CA ASP A 68 13.16 21.77 14.60
C ASP A 68 11.64 21.67 14.85
N GLU A 69 10.84 22.05 13.84
CA GLU A 69 9.37 22.07 13.95
C GLU A 69 8.68 21.04 13.02
N LEU A 70 9.47 20.36 12.17
CA LEU A 70 8.90 19.48 11.14
C LEU A 70 9.65 18.14 11.10
N ALA A 71 8.89 17.06 11.15
CA ALA A 71 9.39 15.72 10.87
C ALA A 71 8.55 15.06 9.77
N MET A 72 9.17 14.18 9.02
CA MET A 72 8.55 13.39 7.96
C MET A 72 8.35 11.95 8.44
N ILE A 73 7.13 11.45 8.35
CA ILE A 73 6.79 10.05 8.59
C ILE A 73 6.76 9.33 7.25
N GLN A 74 7.44 8.18 7.19
CA GLN A 74 7.49 7.35 6.00
C GLN A 74 7.20 5.89 6.35
N THR A 75 6.22 5.32 5.68
CA THR A 75 5.89 3.90 5.74
C THR A 75 5.74 3.31 4.35
N LEU A 76 5.91 2.02 4.25
CA LEU A 76 5.63 1.22 3.07
C LEU A 76 4.99 -0.08 3.51
N ASP A 77 3.71 -0.23 3.25
CA ASP A 77 3.01 -1.48 3.51
C ASP A 77 2.30 -1.98 2.26
N PHE A 78 2.58 -3.23 1.89
CA PHE A 78 1.94 -3.91 0.78
C PHE A 78 1.71 -5.37 1.11
N PHE A 79 0.68 -5.96 0.50
CA PHE A 79 0.29 -7.34 0.73
C PHE A 79 -0.49 -7.91 -0.46
N THR A 80 -0.62 -9.21 -0.48
CA THR A 80 -1.42 -9.91 -1.47
C THR A 80 -2.91 -9.71 -1.21
N PRO A 81 -3.78 -9.82 -2.25
CA PRO A 81 -5.20 -9.56 -2.13
C PRO A 81 -5.89 -10.33 -1.00
N VAL A 82 -6.69 -9.59 -0.21
CA VAL A 82 -7.53 -10.09 0.89
C VAL A 82 -9.01 -10.06 0.55
N ALA A 83 -9.37 -9.44 -0.57
CA ALA A 83 -10.73 -9.36 -1.10
C ALA A 83 -10.71 -9.70 -2.59
N ASP A 84 -11.80 -10.28 -3.09
CA ASP A 84 -11.95 -10.62 -4.50
C ASP A 84 -12.42 -9.45 -5.36
N ASP A 85 -13.14 -8.49 -4.77
CA ASP A 85 -13.49 -7.26 -5.45
C ASP A 85 -12.27 -6.34 -5.56
N PRO A 86 -11.86 -5.94 -6.77
CA PRO A 86 -10.67 -5.12 -6.97
C PRO A 86 -10.77 -3.74 -6.31
N TYR A 87 -11.95 -3.12 -6.37
CA TYR A 87 -12.14 -1.80 -5.78
C TYR A 87 -12.05 -1.86 -4.25
N ASP A 88 -12.71 -2.84 -3.63
CA ASP A 88 -12.66 -3.06 -2.18
C ASP A 88 -11.23 -3.40 -1.73
N PHE A 89 -10.50 -4.24 -2.49
CA PHE A 89 -9.10 -4.51 -2.18
C PHE A 89 -8.26 -3.24 -2.21
N GLY A 90 -8.47 -2.36 -3.19
CA GLY A 90 -7.79 -1.07 -3.26
C GLY A 90 -8.05 -0.18 -2.03
N GLN A 91 -9.29 -0.11 -1.57
CA GLN A 91 -9.65 0.63 -0.35
C GLN A 91 -8.98 0.04 0.89
N ILE A 92 -8.98 -1.28 1.04
CA ILE A 92 -8.34 -1.98 2.17
C ILE A 92 -6.83 -1.72 2.16
N ALA A 93 -6.18 -1.80 1.00
CA ALA A 93 -4.75 -1.53 0.87
C ALA A 93 -4.38 -0.11 1.28
N ALA A 94 -5.16 0.88 0.86
CA ALA A 94 -4.96 2.27 1.24
C ALA A 94 -5.20 2.49 2.74
N ALA A 95 -6.28 1.94 3.30
CA ALA A 95 -6.59 2.03 4.72
C ALA A 95 -5.45 1.48 5.58
N ASN A 96 -4.92 0.33 5.20
CA ASN A 96 -3.85 -0.33 5.93
C ASN A 96 -2.55 0.50 5.89
N ALA A 97 -2.14 0.98 4.72
CA ALA A 97 -0.92 1.80 4.59
C ALA A 97 -1.03 3.15 5.32
N LEU A 98 -2.22 3.78 5.34
CA LEU A 98 -2.44 5.04 6.04
C LEU A 98 -2.49 4.87 7.56
N SER A 99 -2.87 3.69 8.06
CA SER A 99 -2.96 3.41 9.50
C SER A 99 -1.63 3.61 10.21
N ASP A 100 -0.51 3.27 9.57
CA ASP A 100 0.83 3.43 10.13
C ASP A 100 1.17 4.91 10.37
N VAL A 101 0.79 5.79 9.42
CA VAL A 101 1.00 7.23 9.57
C VAL A 101 0.17 7.78 10.73
N TYR A 102 -1.07 7.33 10.87
CA TYR A 102 -1.94 7.74 11.99
C TYR A 102 -1.46 7.20 13.33
N ALA A 103 -0.97 5.95 13.37
CA ALA A 103 -0.40 5.35 14.58
C ALA A 103 0.79 6.16 15.09
N MET A 104 1.59 6.74 14.19
CA MET A 104 2.71 7.62 14.52
C MET A 104 2.28 9.07 14.81
N GLY A 105 0.99 9.37 14.87
CA GLY A 105 0.45 10.71 15.14
C GLY A 105 0.55 11.70 13.97
N GLY A 106 0.81 11.21 12.76
CA GLY A 106 0.99 12.04 11.58
C GLY A 106 -0.27 12.28 10.76
N GLU A 107 -0.17 13.21 9.81
CA GLU A 107 -1.19 13.49 8.81
C GLU A 107 -0.66 13.12 7.42
N PRO A 108 -1.28 12.16 6.70
CA PRO A 108 -0.86 11.80 5.35
C PRO A 108 -0.95 12.99 4.39
N LYS A 109 0.11 13.24 3.64
CA LYS A 109 0.19 14.33 2.65
C LYS A 109 0.38 13.81 1.24
N THR A 110 1.07 12.68 1.09
CA THR A 110 1.34 12.05 -0.20
C THR A 110 1.22 10.53 -0.07
N ALA A 111 0.87 9.87 -1.16
CA ALA A 111 0.87 8.42 -1.25
C ALA A 111 1.48 7.97 -2.59
N LEU A 112 2.26 6.89 -2.54
CA LEU A 112 2.81 6.22 -3.71
C LEU A 112 2.17 4.84 -3.85
N ASN A 113 1.81 4.47 -5.08
CA ASN A 113 1.32 3.13 -5.37
C ASN A 113 2.48 2.23 -5.78
N ILE A 114 2.69 1.14 -5.04
CA ILE A 114 3.58 0.05 -5.42
C ILE A 114 2.71 -1.09 -5.89
N VAL A 115 2.93 -1.54 -7.12
CA VAL A 115 2.09 -2.54 -7.77
C VAL A 115 2.96 -3.64 -8.36
N ALA A 116 2.79 -4.87 -7.86
CA ALA A 116 3.24 -6.09 -8.51
C ALA A 116 2.03 -6.77 -9.14
N PHE A 117 1.85 -6.61 -10.46
CA PHE A 117 0.67 -7.07 -11.18
C PHE A 117 1.05 -8.08 -12.25
N PRO A 118 0.33 -9.22 -12.38
CA PRO A 118 0.61 -10.20 -13.41
C PRO A 118 0.44 -9.60 -14.81
N LYS A 119 1.45 -9.76 -15.67
CA LYS A 119 1.47 -9.16 -17.01
C LYS A 119 0.35 -9.64 -17.94
N ASP A 120 -0.15 -10.84 -17.69
CA ASP A 120 -1.16 -11.49 -18.52
C ASP A 120 -2.59 -11.27 -17.99
N MET A 121 -2.75 -10.50 -16.92
CA MET A 121 -4.04 -10.14 -16.35
C MET A 121 -4.60 -8.87 -16.99
N ASP A 122 -5.93 -8.78 -17.08
CA ASP A 122 -6.61 -7.59 -17.60
C ASP A 122 -6.27 -6.35 -16.73
N THR A 123 -5.69 -5.35 -17.35
CA THR A 123 -5.32 -4.08 -16.71
C THR A 123 -6.53 -3.27 -16.21
N ALA A 124 -7.76 -3.61 -16.65
CA ALA A 124 -8.98 -3.02 -16.10
C ALA A 124 -9.13 -3.34 -14.61
N ILE A 125 -8.69 -4.53 -14.17
CA ILE A 125 -8.67 -4.94 -12.76
C ILE A 125 -7.74 -4.02 -11.96
N LEU A 126 -6.53 -3.76 -12.47
CA LEU A 126 -5.62 -2.81 -11.86
C LEU A 126 -6.23 -1.41 -11.75
N GLY A 127 -6.95 -0.98 -12.81
CA GLY A 127 -7.67 0.29 -12.80
C GLY A 127 -8.68 0.41 -11.66
N GLU A 128 -9.45 -0.64 -11.38
CA GLU A 128 -10.41 -0.67 -10.27
C GLU A 128 -9.71 -0.68 -8.90
N ILE A 129 -8.60 -1.43 -8.75
CA ILE A 129 -7.79 -1.40 -7.52
C ILE A 129 -7.29 0.02 -7.23
N LEU A 130 -6.71 0.68 -8.22
CA LEU A 130 -6.18 2.05 -8.07
C LEU A 130 -7.29 3.07 -7.76
N LYS A 131 -8.48 2.92 -8.36
CA LYS A 131 -9.64 3.76 -8.03
C LYS A 131 -10.08 3.57 -6.58
N GLY A 132 -10.15 2.32 -6.10
CA GLY A 132 -10.47 2.01 -4.72
C GLY A 132 -9.48 2.69 -3.76
N GLY A 133 -8.18 2.54 -4.00
CA GLY A 133 -7.14 3.19 -3.21
C GLY A 133 -7.24 4.71 -3.21
N ALA A 134 -7.41 5.32 -4.38
CA ALA A 134 -7.55 6.76 -4.52
C ALA A 134 -8.80 7.30 -3.80
N SER A 135 -9.93 6.59 -3.90
CA SER A 135 -11.17 7.01 -3.24
C SER A 135 -11.08 7.02 -1.72
N TYR A 136 -10.29 6.11 -1.15
CA TYR A 136 -10.05 6.06 0.29
C TYR A 136 -9.03 7.10 0.75
N SER A 137 -7.93 7.26 0.01
CA SER A 137 -6.85 8.19 0.34
C SER A 137 -7.24 9.66 0.17
N CYS A 138 -8.28 9.93 -0.64
CA CYS A 138 -8.71 11.29 -1.01
C CYS A 138 -10.18 11.53 -0.64
N PRO A 139 -10.56 11.56 0.66
CA PRO A 139 -11.91 11.93 1.04
C PRO A 139 -12.11 13.43 0.79
N GLN A 140 -12.56 13.79 -0.42
CA GLN A 140 -13.10 15.11 -0.82
C GLN A 140 -12.18 16.36 -0.63
N ARG A 141 -10.90 16.21 -0.38
CA ARG A 141 -9.95 17.32 -0.49
C ARG A 141 -9.06 17.01 -1.68
N GLY A 142 -9.30 17.74 -2.79
CA GLY A 142 -8.51 17.57 -4.01
C GLY A 142 -7.02 17.64 -3.74
N TRP A 143 -6.32 16.64 -4.18
CA TRP A 143 -4.87 16.62 -4.33
C TRP A 143 -4.53 17.36 -5.61
#